data_1229e7ba3e5b5fdcf9d2273341a55df0
#
_entry.id   1229e7ba3e5b5fdcf9d2273341a55df0
#
_cell.length_a   1.000
_cell.length_b   1.000
_cell.length_c   1.000
_cell.angle_alpha   90.00
_cell.angle_beta   90.00
_cell.angle_gamma   90.00
#
_symmetry.space_group_name_H-M   'P 1'
#
loop_
_entity.id
_entity.type
_entity.pdbx_description
1 polymer ?
#
loop_
_entity_poly.entity_id
_entity_poly.type
_entity_poly.pdbx_seq_one_letter_code
_entity_poly.pdbx_strand_id
1 'polypeptide(L)'
;MQLTPNKFTLKQLFSSSNEQFVVPGYQRRYAWGKKQQKALFDDIDLLKEDDNHLFGMILCHTGAHTGGLNQSEVVDGQQRLTTIALLLLAMRNKFKAIEMNKKVEEIEGLIHCTDREENILQKITLGELDNPDYKRIFEDSTEEEVVNLNLLNGYHFFSDRLNEFEKEELLSFYNKLINVAVIIRLDASFARDAYKLFESINNRGLRLSPTDLIKNFILGHASKIDQNTLDQVKELWSSVIINLDRIDTNQFLRQYMCMVLGKRVTMDKLVEIFKHYYVNNVKDTDLISSAELYTEEVEFKDEEDENGYTNSEDEDQDELEASEDIAIKTKISIVEFLKGVKEASLIYKKIRLREFDEPKINQKLLNLQRILSFPSYIFLLSLFQREISMKDKLSVLRLIEVLMLRRHICQKRTGELDDIFSQLVSVEDENIVNLVKDRLKEDLPSDEEFEDYFPHHIFKGKLIDRARYVLEQIEYYLINDKGEYRLSSAKEVHLEHIIPQVISTKKAQKEFGDWVTYLGNNAVIKHKKYVSRIGNLTLLSGELNIKASNNPFNCKKDNYKKSNLKLNSSLANHYRQFKFQQVEERGYELTKIASKIWRF
;
A
#
# COMPACT_ATOMS: atom_id res chain seq x y z
N MET A 1 -18.02 -33.78 2.55
CA MET A 1 -17.79 -32.70 1.57
C MET A 1 -18.59 -33.00 0.32
N GLN A 2 -19.68 -32.29 0.07
CA GLN A 2 -20.45 -32.40 -1.16
C GLN A 2 -19.97 -31.28 -2.08
N LEU A 3 -19.19 -31.64 -3.10
CA LEU A 3 -18.66 -30.73 -4.12
C LEU A 3 -19.22 -31.15 -5.47
N THR A 4 -19.76 -30.23 -6.19
CA THR A 4 -20.22 -30.46 -7.54
C THR A 4 -19.43 -29.57 -8.50
N PRO A 5 -18.33 -30.08 -9.08
CA PRO A 5 -17.62 -29.34 -10.10
C PRO A 5 -18.43 -29.36 -11.40
N ASN A 6 -18.80 -28.19 -11.86
CA ASN A 6 -19.53 -28.03 -13.10
C ASN A 6 -18.74 -27.18 -14.08
N LYS A 7 -18.67 -27.64 -15.32
CA LYS A 7 -18.06 -26.90 -16.45
C LYS A 7 -19.15 -26.05 -17.09
N PHE A 8 -18.95 -24.74 -17.16
CA PHE A 8 -19.88 -23.81 -17.78
C PHE A 8 -19.18 -22.98 -18.85
N THR A 9 -19.86 -22.75 -19.98
CA THR A 9 -19.56 -21.57 -20.81
C THR A 9 -20.04 -20.33 -20.08
N LEU A 10 -19.56 -19.14 -20.46
CA LEU A 10 -20.06 -17.91 -19.81
C LEU A 10 -21.55 -17.70 -20.02
N LYS A 11 -22.08 -18.08 -21.18
CA LYS A 11 -23.52 -18.08 -21.43
C LYS A 11 -24.27 -18.94 -20.43
N GLN A 12 -23.79 -20.14 -20.17
CA GLN A 12 -24.41 -21.04 -19.20
C GLN A 12 -24.27 -20.53 -17.76
N LEU A 13 -23.10 -20.00 -17.41
CA LEU A 13 -22.85 -19.47 -16.06
C LEU A 13 -23.80 -18.34 -15.69
N PHE A 14 -24.10 -17.44 -16.63
CA PHE A 14 -24.93 -16.28 -16.39
C PHE A 14 -26.39 -16.42 -16.84
N SER A 15 -26.80 -17.58 -17.35
CA SER A 15 -28.13 -17.79 -17.93
C SER A 15 -29.29 -17.76 -16.92
N SER A 16 -29.03 -18.07 -15.65
CA SER A 16 -30.09 -18.09 -14.63
C SER A 16 -30.58 -16.69 -14.29
N SER A 17 -31.84 -16.38 -14.60
CA SER A 17 -32.41 -15.04 -14.35
C SER A 17 -32.60 -14.70 -12.87
N ASN A 18 -32.65 -15.71 -11.98
CA ASN A 18 -32.87 -15.52 -10.55
C ASN A 18 -31.61 -15.85 -9.70
N GLU A 19 -30.45 -15.88 -10.30
CA GLU A 19 -29.19 -16.06 -9.59
C GLU A 19 -28.37 -14.77 -9.58
N GLN A 20 -27.79 -14.46 -8.42
CA GLN A 20 -26.91 -13.32 -8.22
C GLN A 20 -25.58 -13.79 -7.62
N PHE A 21 -24.47 -13.38 -8.22
CA PHE A 21 -23.13 -13.58 -7.65
C PHE A 21 -22.80 -12.41 -6.72
N VAL A 22 -22.50 -12.71 -5.47
CA VAL A 22 -22.22 -11.71 -4.44
C VAL A 22 -20.75 -11.82 -4.04
N VAL A 23 -19.96 -10.79 -4.32
CA VAL A 23 -18.62 -10.64 -3.75
C VAL A 23 -18.77 -10.00 -2.38
N PRO A 24 -18.45 -10.72 -1.29
CA PRO A 24 -18.70 -10.22 0.06
C PRO A 24 -17.71 -9.11 0.45
N GLY A 25 -18.11 -8.28 1.43
CA GLY A 25 -17.31 -7.14 1.90
C GLY A 25 -15.97 -7.52 2.54
N TYR A 26 -15.83 -8.76 3.00
CA TYR A 26 -14.58 -9.28 3.54
C TYR A 26 -13.55 -9.65 2.46
N GLN A 27 -13.90 -9.59 1.17
CA GLN A 27 -12.97 -9.76 0.07
C GLN A 27 -12.23 -8.43 -0.20
N ARG A 28 -10.99 -8.54 -0.70
CA ARG A 28 -10.23 -7.35 -1.11
C ARG A 28 -10.87 -6.67 -2.32
N ARG A 29 -10.57 -5.41 -2.50
CA ARG A 29 -10.98 -4.64 -3.69
C ARG A 29 -10.53 -5.30 -5.00
N TYR A 30 -11.19 -4.94 -6.09
CA TYR A 30 -10.72 -5.26 -7.42
C TYR A 30 -9.34 -4.64 -7.66
N ALA A 31 -8.36 -5.51 -7.94
CA ALA A 31 -6.94 -5.15 -8.01
C ALA A 31 -6.26 -5.54 -9.34
N TRP A 32 -6.97 -6.23 -10.25
CA TRP A 32 -6.39 -6.54 -11.55
C TRP A 32 -6.11 -5.26 -12.34
N GLY A 33 -4.84 -5.08 -12.73
CA GLY A 33 -4.40 -3.98 -13.59
C GLY A 33 -4.31 -4.40 -15.05
N LYS A 34 -3.79 -3.49 -15.88
CA LYS A 34 -3.69 -3.66 -17.34
C LYS A 34 -3.07 -5.00 -17.80
N LYS A 35 -2.08 -5.52 -17.05
CA LYS A 35 -1.40 -6.79 -17.40
C LYS A 35 -2.36 -7.97 -17.36
N GLN A 36 -3.14 -8.11 -16.27
CA GLN A 36 -4.10 -9.22 -16.11
C GLN A 36 -5.32 -9.04 -17.03
N GLN A 37 -5.81 -7.81 -17.16
CA GLN A 37 -6.93 -7.47 -18.05
C GLN A 37 -6.57 -7.77 -19.51
N LYS A 38 -5.35 -7.40 -19.94
CA LYS A 38 -4.84 -7.70 -21.27
C LYS A 38 -4.69 -9.21 -21.49
N ALA A 39 -4.13 -9.94 -20.53
CA ALA A 39 -3.97 -11.38 -20.63
C ALA A 39 -5.33 -12.09 -20.86
N LEU A 40 -6.35 -11.73 -20.08
CA LEU A 40 -7.71 -12.29 -20.24
C LEU A 40 -8.29 -11.96 -21.63
N PHE A 41 -8.13 -10.73 -22.10
CA PHE A 41 -8.61 -10.32 -23.43
C PHE A 41 -7.90 -11.08 -24.56
N ASP A 42 -6.57 -11.14 -24.52
CA ASP A 42 -5.76 -11.82 -25.52
C ASP A 42 -6.05 -13.34 -25.53
N ASP A 43 -6.26 -13.96 -24.36
CA ASP A 43 -6.64 -15.37 -24.27
C ASP A 43 -7.97 -15.64 -25.00
N ILE A 44 -8.96 -14.75 -24.91
CA ILE A 44 -10.23 -14.87 -25.64
C ILE A 44 -10.01 -14.66 -27.13
N ASP A 45 -9.25 -13.64 -27.51
CA ASP A 45 -9.01 -13.29 -28.92
C ASP A 45 -8.32 -14.43 -29.68
N LEU A 46 -7.38 -15.10 -29.02
CA LEU A 46 -6.62 -16.23 -29.59
C LEU A 46 -7.41 -17.56 -29.67
N LEU A 47 -8.57 -17.68 -29.02
CA LEU A 47 -9.38 -18.90 -29.06
C LEU A 47 -9.79 -19.25 -30.49
N LYS A 48 -9.82 -20.55 -30.79
CA LYS A 48 -10.47 -21.08 -31.98
C LYS A 48 -11.85 -21.63 -31.62
N GLU A 49 -12.75 -21.70 -32.57
CA GLU A 49 -14.14 -22.13 -32.33
C GLU A 49 -14.25 -23.56 -31.75
N ASP A 50 -13.27 -24.41 -32.04
CA ASP A 50 -13.20 -25.79 -31.54
C ASP A 50 -12.39 -25.95 -30.25
N ASP A 51 -11.84 -24.87 -29.70
CA ASP A 51 -11.07 -24.89 -28.45
C ASP A 51 -12.00 -24.96 -27.25
N ASN A 52 -11.55 -25.65 -26.20
CA ASN A 52 -12.16 -25.64 -24.88
C ASN A 52 -11.16 -24.98 -23.90
N HIS A 53 -10.96 -23.70 -24.02
CA HIS A 53 -10.00 -23.01 -23.13
C HIS A 53 -10.59 -22.75 -21.76
N LEU A 54 -9.89 -23.21 -20.73
CA LEU A 54 -10.28 -23.03 -19.35
C LEU A 54 -9.80 -21.67 -18.82
N PHE A 55 -10.74 -20.76 -18.59
CA PHE A 55 -10.46 -19.45 -17.96
C PHE A 55 -10.22 -19.53 -16.46
N GLY A 56 -10.16 -20.72 -15.91
CA GLY A 56 -9.93 -21.00 -14.51
C GLY A 56 -11.22 -21.37 -13.78
N MET A 57 -11.21 -21.19 -12.49
CA MET A 57 -12.22 -21.72 -11.59
C MET A 57 -12.81 -20.59 -10.76
N ILE A 58 -14.07 -20.74 -10.38
CA ILE A 58 -14.74 -19.93 -9.36
C ILE A 58 -15.24 -20.85 -8.27
N LEU A 59 -15.15 -20.42 -7.04
CA LEU A 59 -15.66 -21.14 -5.88
C LEU A 59 -16.77 -20.32 -5.24
N CYS A 60 -17.96 -20.90 -5.17
CA CYS A 60 -19.14 -20.28 -4.59
C CYS A 60 -19.63 -21.03 -3.36
N HIS A 61 -20.01 -20.29 -2.33
CA HIS A 61 -20.84 -20.79 -1.25
C HIS A 61 -22.31 -20.48 -1.62
N THR A 62 -23.10 -21.53 -1.72
CA THR A 62 -24.49 -21.46 -2.19
C THR A 62 -25.47 -21.77 -1.07
N GLY A 63 -26.74 -21.41 -1.25
CA GLY A 63 -27.81 -21.72 -0.30
C GLY A 63 -28.43 -20.51 0.38
N ALA A 64 -27.91 -19.31 0.15
CA ALA A 64 -28.58 -18.07 0.58
C ALA A 64 -29.68 -17.70 -0.42
N HIS A 65 -30.87 -17.42 0.08
CA HIS A 65 -32.02 -16.99 -0.72
C HIS A 65 -32.58 -15.69 -0.14
N THR A 66 -32.53 -14.63 -0.91
CA THR A 66 -33.02 -13.31 -0.49
C THR A 66 -33.93 -12.73 -1.57
N GLY A 67 -35.17 -12.39 -1.22
CA GLY A 67 -36.11 -11.75 -2.17
C GLY A 67 -36.42 -12.58 -3.43
N GLY A 68 -36.27 -13.92 -3.37
CA GLY A 68 -36.45 -14.81 -4.52
C GLY A 68 -35.19 -15.02 -5.37
N LEU A 69 -34.08 -14.35 -5.04
CA LEU A 69 -32.79 -14.58 -5.65
C LEU A 69 -32.03 -15.70 -4.95
N ASN A 70 -31.38 -16.54 -5.74
CA ASN A 70 -30.35 -17.47 -5.31
C ASN A 70 -29.02 -16.70 -5.24
N GLN A 71 -28.58 -16.37 -4.05
CA GLN A 71 -27.32 -15.66 -3.86
C GLN A 71 -26.16 -16.65 -3.75
N SER A 72 -25.22 -16.54 -4.68
CA SER A 72 -23.97 -17.31 -4.70
C SER A 72 -22.84 -16.43 -4.22
N GLU A 73 -22.42 -16.64 -2.95
CA GLU A 73 -21.30 -15.91 -2.35
C GLU A 73 -19.99 -16.36 -2.99
N VAL A 74 -19.26 -15.44 -3.63
CA VAL A 74 -18.00 -15.72 -4.33
C VAL A 74 -16.86 -15.78 -3.32
N VAL A 75 -16.40 -16.99 -3.02
CA VAL A 75 -15.28 -17.26 -2.10
C VAL A 75 -13.95 -17.09 -2.81
N ASP A 76 -13.87 -17.53 -4.08
CA ASP A 76 -12.70 -17.34 -4.96
C ASP A 76 -13.13 -17.07 -6.40
N GLY A 77 -12.24 -16.41 -7.15
CA GLY A 77 -12.47 -16.04 -8.56
C GLY A 77 -13.12 -14.67 -8.75
N GLN A 78 -13.28 -13.88 -7.69
CA GLN A 78 -13.90 -12.54 -7.74
C GLN A 78 -13.26 -11.60 -8.79
N GLN A 79 -11.93 -11.55 -8.87
CA GLN A 79 -11.22 -10.69 -9.81
C GLN A 79 -11.58 -11.04 -11.26
N ARG A 80 -11.64 -12.33 -11.55
CA ARG A 80 -12.00 -12.86 -12.88
C ARG A 80 -13.44 -12.55 -13.25
N LEU A 81 -14.39 -12.83 -12.34
CA LEU A 81 -15.80 -12.51 -12.55
C LEU A 81 -16.03 -11.02 -12.79
N THR A 82 -15.42 -10.17 -11.99
CA THR A 82 -15.49 -8.72 -12.15
C THR A 82 -14.93 -8.27 -13.50
N THR A 83 -13.78 -8.82 -13.91
CA THR A 83 -13.16 -8.49 -15.20
C THR A 83 -14.05 -8.89 -16.39
N ILE A 84 -14.66 -10.08 -16.32
CA ILE A 84 -15.61 -10.54 -17.33
C ILE A 84 -16.83 -9.64 -17.39
N ALA A 85 -17.35 -9.21 -16.23
CA ALA A 85 -18.48 -8.28 -16.18
C ALA A 85 -18.14 -6.92 -16.84
N LEU A 86 -16.95 -6.36 -16.56
CA LEU A 86 -16.49 -5.13 -17.22
C LEU A 86 -16.37 -5.29 -18.74
N LEU A 87 -15.88 -6.44 -19.21
CA LEU A 87 -15.80 -6.74 -20.64
C LEU A 87 -17.19 -6.85 -21.27
N LEU A 88 -18.16 -7.50 -20.61
CA LEU A 88 -19.54 -7.59 -21.10
C LEU A 88 -20.22 -6.20 -21.14
N LEU A 89 -19.96 -5.33 -20.18
CA LEU A 89 -20.45 -3.94 -20.19
C LEU A 89 -19.86 -3.15 -21.36
N ALA A 90 -18.56 -3.25 -21.60
CA ALA A 90 -17.92 -2.60 -22.75
C ALA A 90 -18.48 -3.11 -24.09
N MET A 91 -18.73 -4.44 -24.21
CA MET A 91 -19.35 -5.03 -25.39
C MET A 91 -20.80 -4.57 -25.57
N ARG A 92 -21.61 -4.51 -24.49
CA ARG A 92 -22.97 -3.97 -24.54
C ARG A 92 -22.98 -2.58 -25.15
N ASN A 93 -22.10 -1.71 -24.66
CA ASN A 93 -22.04 -0.32 -25.13
C ASN A 93 -21.53 -0.23 -26.57
N LYS A 94 -20.57 -1.07 -26.97
CA LYS A 94 -20.12 -1.16 -28.36
C LYS A 94 -21.25 -1.63 -29.31
N PHE A 95 -21.99 -2.69 -28.96
CA PHE A 95 -23.14 -3.15 -29.75
C PHE A 95 -24.27 -2.12 -29.82
N LYS A 96 -24.50 -1.36 -28.72
CA LYS A 96 -25.43 -0.25 -28.71
C LYS A 96 -25.03 0.85 -29.69
N ALA A 97 -23.73 1.20 -29.72
CA ALA A 97 -23.19 2.23 -30.61
C ALA A 97 -23.31 1.86 -32.12
N ILE A 98 -23.31 0.57 -32.44
CA ILE A 98 -23.48 0.07 -33.83
C ILE A 98 -24.90 -0.47 -34.09
N GLU A 99 -25.86 -0.12 -33.27
CA GLU A 99 -27.29 -0.42 -33.40
C GLU A 99 -27.64 -1.94 -33.50
N MET A 100 -26.85 -2.80 -32.88
CA MET A 100 -27.09 -4.24 -32.82
C MET A 100 -27.99 -4.64 -31.64
N ASN A 101 -29.22 -4.15 -31.58
CA ASN A 101 -30.12 -4.26 -30.45
C ASN A 101 -30.35 -5.69 -29.94
N LYS A 102 -30.43 -6.71 -30.82
CA LYS A 102 -30.53 -8.11 -30.38
C LYS A 102 -29.33 -8.59 -29.56
N LYS A 103 -28.12 -8.10 -29.87
CA LYS A 103 -26.92 -8.44 -29.09
C LYS A 103 -26.86 -7.69 -27.78
N VAL A 104 -27.39 -6.47 -27.75
CA VAL A 104 -27.58 -5.71 -26.50
C VAL A 104 -28.53 -6.47 -25.57
N GLU A 105 -29.68 -6.92 -26.06
CA GLU A 105 -30.65 -7.70 -25.27
C GLU A 105 -30.05 -9.03 -24.76
N GLU A 106 -29.26 -9.73 -25.56
CA GLU A 106 -28.56 -10.95 -25.13
C GLU A 106 -27.61 -10.64 -23.95
N ILE A 107 -26.81 -9.59 -24.04
CA ILE A 107 -25.88 -9.21 -22.96
C ILE A 107 -26.61 -8.71 -21.72
N GLU A 108 -27.67 -7.91 -21.89
CA GLU A 108 -28.52 -7.47 -20.78
C GLU A 108 -29.08 -8.66 -19.98
N GLY A 109 -29.49 -9.74 -20.68
CA GLY A 109 -29.90 -10.99 -20.02
C GLY A 109 -28.77 -11.71 -19.27
N LEU A 110 -27.50 -11.46 -19.60
CA LEU A 110 -26.35 -12.06 -18.89
C LEU A 110 -25.88 -11.22 -17.70
N ILE A 111 -26.02 -9.90 -17.75
CA ILE A 111 -25.52 -8.99 -16.72
C ILE A 111 -26.57 -8.58 -15.68
N HIS A 112 -27.84 -8.93 -15.90
CA HIS A 112 -28.95 -8.70 -14.97
C HIS A 112 -29.51 -9.99 -14.38
N CYS A 113 -30.12 -9.86 -13.22
CA CYS A 113 -31.00 -10.86 -12.60
C CYS A 113 -32.27 -10.18 -12.12
N THR A 114 -33.29 -10.99 -11.86
CA THR A 114 -34.63 -10.49 -11.47
C THR A 114 -35.05 -11.13 -10.16
N ASP A 115 -35.47 -10.33 -9.21
CA ASP A 115 -36.02 -10.80 -7.94
C ASP A 115 -37.50 -11.22 -8.06
N ARG A 116 -38.11 -11.60 -6.93
CA ARG A 116 -39.49 -12.06 -6.90
C ARG A 116 -40.51 -10.94 -7.21
N GLU A 117 -40.13 -9.68 -7.03
CA GLU A 117 -40.96 -8.50 -7.28
C GLU A 117 -40.73 -7.96 -8.70
N GLU A 118 -40.02 -8.72 -9.56
CA GLU A 118 -39.64 -8.34 -10.92
C GLU A 118 -38.69 -7.14 -11.01
N ASN A 119 -38.00 -6.77 -9.90
CA ASN A 119 -36.95 -5.76 -9.95
C ASN A 119 -35.74 -6.29 -10.69
N ILE A 120 -35.24 -5.48 -11.62
CA ILE A 120 -34.00 -5.79 -12.39
C ILE A 120 -32.81 -5.36 -11.56
N LEU A 121 -31.94 -6.31 -11.24
CA LEU A 121 -30.75 -6.12 -10.42
C LEU A 121 -29.49 -6.54 -11.18
N GLN A 122 -28.34 -6.07 -10.72
CA GLN A 122 -27.05 -6.51 -11.27
C GLN A 122 -26.82 -8.00 -10.98
N LYS A 123 -26.38 -8.75 -11.99
CA LYS A 123 -26.02 -10.17 -11.88
C LYS A 123 -24.84 -10.39 -10.91
N ILE A 124 -23.91 -9.44 -10.84
CA ILE A 124 -22.76 -9.45 -9.95
C ILE A 124 -22.83 -8.20 -9.07
N THR A 125 -22.74 -8.39 -7.77
CA THR A 125 -22.54 -7.30 -6.80
C THR A 125 -21.18 -7.41 -6.17
N LEU A 126 -20.49 -6.28 -6.03
CA LEU A 126 -19.19 -6.22 -5.42
C LEU A 126 -19.26 -5.87 -3.93
N GLY A 127 -18.16 -6.00 -3.21
CA GLY A 127 -18.06 -5.55 -1.82
C GLY A 127 -18.30 -4.03 -1.67
N GLU A 128 -18.55 -3.59 -0.45
CA GLU A 128 -18.99 -2.22 -0.13
C GLU A 128 -18.10 -1.12 -0.72
N LEU A 129 -16.79 -1.37 -0.82
CA LEU A 129 -15.83 -0.39 -1.36
C LEU A 129 -15.88 -0.25 -2.89
N ASP A 130 -16.23 -1.31 -3.61
CA ASP A 130 -16.18 -1.34 -5.07
C ASP A 130 -17.56 -1.29 -5.73
N ASN A 131 -18.61 -1.70 -5.00
CA ASN A 131 -19.96 -1.75 -5.57
C ASN A 131 -20.48 -0.39 -6.04
N PRO A 132 -20.26 0.74 -5.32
CA PRO A 132 -20.64 2.06 -5.81
C PRO A 132 -19.97 2.41 -7.15
N ASP A 133 -18.67 2.13 -7.28
CA ASP A 133 -17.90 2.39 -8.49
C ASP A 133 -18.36 1.50 -9.65
N TYR A 134 -18.54 0.19 -9.37
CA TYR A 134 -19.05 -0.75 -10.36
C TYR A 134 -20.45 -0.36 -10.85
N LYS A 135 -21.33 0.09 -9.95
CA LYS A 135 -22.67 0.56 -10.30
C LYS A 135 -22.61 1.77 -11.23
N ARG A 136 -21.73 2.73 -10.99
CA ARG A 136 -21.54 3.89 -11.88
C ARG A 136 -21.12 3.48 -13.29
N ILE A 137 -20.16 2.56 -13.40
CA ILE A 137 -19.72 2.02 -14.70
C ILE A 137 -20.85 1.24 -15.37
N PHE A 138 -21.62 0.47 -14.61
CA PHE A 138 -22.74 -0.32 -15.09
C PHE A 138 -23.86 0.54 -15.69
N GLU A 139 -24.18 1.65 -15.05
CA GLU A 139 -25.23 2.61 -15.42
C GLU A 139 -24.77 3.68 -16.41
N ASP A 140 -23.49 3.62 -16.84
CA ASP A 140 -22.90 4.63 -17.75
C ASP A 140 -23.03 6.07 -17.19
N SER A 141 -22.87 6.19 -15.86
CA SER A 141 -22.98 7.45 -15.12
C SER A 141 -21.62 8.11 -14.89
N THR A 142 -21.57 9.21 -14.13
CA THR A 142 -20.37 10.05 -13.93
C THR A 142 -19.12 9.28 -13.55
N GLU A 143 -18.14 9.17 -14.47
CA GLU A 143 -16.86 8.51 -14.28
C GLU A 143 -15.94 9.25 -13.30
N GLU A 144 -16.08 10.58 -13.21
CA GLU A 144 -15.26 11.44 -12.33
C GLU A 144 -15.38 11.08 -10.85
N GLU A 145 -16.44 10.37 -10.45
CA GLU A 145 -16.67 9.94 -9.08
C GLU A 145 -16.17 8.51 -8.79
N VAL A 146 -15.61 7.81 -9.78
CA VAL A 146 -15.08 6.46 -9.60
C VAL A 146 -13.75 6.51 -8.85
N VAL A 147 -13.71 5.85 -7.72
CA VAL A 147 -12.58 5.85 -6.79
C VAL A 147 -11.59 4.73 -7.10
N ASN A 148 -12.08 3.54 -7.47
CA ASN A 148 -11.23 2.42 -7.87
C ASN A 148 -10.84 2.54 -9.35
N LEU A 149 -9.69 3.15 -9.60
CA LEU A 149 -9.17 3.36 -10.95
C LEU A 149 -8.89 2.05 -11.71
N ASN A 150 -8.68 0.91 -11.04
CA ASN A 150 -8.50 -0.37 -11.73
C ASN A 150 -9.80 -0.85 -12.40
N LEU A 151 -10.97 -0.60 -11.78
CA LEU A 151 -12.27 -0.88 -12.41
C LEU A 151 -12.46 -0.01 -13.65
N LEU A 152 -12.27 1.31 -13.51
CA LEU A 152 -12.45 2.27 -14.58
C LEU A 152 -11.48 2.03 -15.74
N ASN A 153 -10.19 1.89 -15.43
CA ASN A 153 -9.16 1.60 -16.43
C ASN A 153 -9.38 0.27 -17.15
N GLY A 154 -9.92 -0.74 -16.44
CA GLY A 154 -10.30 -2.02 -17.04
C GLY A 154 -11.44 -1.86 -18.06
N TYR A 155 -12.48 -1.13 -17.69
CA TYR A 155 -13.60 -0.83 -18.58
C TYR A 155 -13.12 -0.05 -19.82
N HIS A 156 -12.31 1.01 -19.65
CA HIS A 156 -11.76 1.77 -20.77
C HIS A 156 -10.85 0.92 -21.66
N PHE A 157 -9.96 0.12 -21.06
CA PHE A 157 -9.10 -0.79 -21.82
C PHE A 157 -9.92 -1.70 -22.74
N PHE A 158 -11.00 -2.29 -22.24
CA PHE A 158 -11.87 -3.14 -23.05
C PHE A 158 -12.63 -2.35 -24.12
N SER A 159 -13.14 -1.17 -23.76
CA SER A 159 -13.83 -0.29 -24.70
C SER A 159 -12.92 0.12 -25.86
N ASP A 160 -11.68 0.50 -25.57
CA ASP A 160 -10.69 0.89 -26.58
C ASP A 160 -10.36 -0.28 -27.51
N ARG A 161 -10.09 -1.47 -26.94
CA ARG A 161 -9.78 -2.67 -27.72
C ARG A 161 -10.95 -3.11 -28.61
N LEU A 162 -12.18 -3.08 -28.11
CA LEU A 162 -13.38 -3.43 -28.88
C LEU A 162 -13.69 -2.38 -29.96
N ASN A 163 -13.27 -1.13 -29.80
CA ASN A 163 -13.41 -0.11 -30.82
C ASN A 163 -12.49 -0.32 -32.03
N GLU A 164 -11.38 -1.05 -31.86
CA GLU A 164 -10.49 -1.43 -32.96
C GLU A 164 -11.09 -2.51 -33.86
N PHE A 165 -12.10 -3.28 -33.40
CA PHE A 165 -12.68 -4.39 -34.12
C PHE A 165 -13.71 -3.94 -35.16
N GLU A 166 -13.62 -4.51 -36.34
CA GLU A 166 -14.70 -4.47 -37.32
C GLU A 166 -15.89 -5.35 -36.85
N LYS A 167 -17.05 -5.16 -37.45
CA LYS A 167 -18.28 -5.82 -37.02
C LYS A 167 -18.17 -7.36 -36.97
N GLU A 168 -17.52 -7.98 -37.94
CA GLU A 168 -17.37 -9.44 -38.03
C GLU A 168 -16.41 -9.97 -36.97
N GLU A 169 -15.31 -9.25 -36.69
CA GLU A 169 -14.36 -9.55 -35.64
C GLU A 169 -15.01 -9.45 -34.27
N LEU A 170 -15.78 -8.39 -34.06
CA LEU A 170 -16.52 -8.18 -32.81
C LEU A 170 -17.52 -9.32 -32.54
N LEU A 171 -18.25 -9.79 -33.57
CA LEU A 171 -19.17 -10.92 -33.45
C LEU A 171 -18.44 -12.23 -33.16
N SER A 172 -17.32 -12.47 -33.83
CA SER A 172 -16.46 -13.64 -33.57
C SER A 172 -15.93 -13.61 -32.14
N PHE A 173 -15.38 -12.49 -31.68
CA PHE A 173 -14.90 -12.34 -30.32
C PHE A 173 -16.01 -12.54 -29.27
N TYR A 174 -17.20 -11.98 -29.51
CA TYR A 174 -18.37 -12.19 -28.66
C TYR A 174 -18.75 -13.68 -28.58
N ASN A 175 -18.78 -14.38 -29.71
CA ASN A 175 -19.07 -15.81 -29.73
C ASN A 175 -18.03 -16.62 -28.96
N LYS A 176 -16.75 -16.33 -29.13
CA LYS A 176 -15.66 -16.95 -28.37
C LYS A 176 -15.84 -16.72 -26.86
N LEU A 177 -16.12 -15.49 -26.44
CA LEU A 177 -16.32 -15.14 -25.04
C LEU A 177 -17.46 -15.93 -24.41
N ILE A 178 -18.64 -15.95 -25.04
CA ILE A 178 -19.82 -16.51 -24.37
C ILE A 178 -20.02 -18.01 -24.56
N ASN A 179 -19.56 -18.61 -25.69
CA ASN A 179 -19.81 -19.98 -26.03
C ASN A 179 -18.57 -20.92 -25.98
N VAL A 180 -17.36 -20.34 -26.10
CA VAL A 180 -16.11 -21.15 -26.16
C VAL A 180 -15.33 -21.03 -24.84
N ALA A 181 -15.27 -19.83 -24.26
CA ALA A 181 -14.65 -19.61 -22.96
C ALA A 181 -15.35 -20.41 -21.85
N VAL A 182 -14.58 -21.19 -21.11
CA VAL A 182 -15.09 -22.12 -20.10
C VAL A 182 -14.58 -21.75 -18.71
N ILE A 183 -15.47 -21.80 -17.74
CA ILE A 183 -15.16 -21.65 -16.32
C ILE A 183 -15.60 -22.94 -15.60
N ILE A 184 -14.75 -23.43 -14.69
CA ILE A 184 -15.16 -24.45 -13.72
C ILE A 184 -15.77 -23.74 -12.52
N ARG A 185 -17.02 -23.99 -12.24
CA ARG A 185 -17.70 -23.55 -11.03
C ARG A 185 -17.72 -24.69 -10.02
N LEU A 186 -17.29 -24.39 -8.82
CA LEU A 186 -17.37 -25.27 -7.66
C LEU A 186 -18.38 -24.70 -6.68
N ASP A 187 -19.43 -25.45 -6.41
CA ASP A 187 -20.45 -25.09 -5.45
C ASP A 187 -20.25 -25.84 -4.15
N ALA A 188 -20.15 -25.12 -3.04
CA ALA A 188 -20.11 -25.64 -1.70
C ALA A 188 -21.36 -25.22 -0.93
N SER A 189 -22.13 -26.20 -0.45
CA SER A 189 -23.35 -25.94 0.33
C SER A 189 -23.06 -25.50 1.76
N PHE A 190 -21.85 -25.72 2.25
CA PHE A 190 -21.40 -25.30 3.57
C PHE A 190 -20.18 -24.41 3.46
N ALA A 191 -20.20 -23.28 4.18
CA ALA A 191 -19.10 -22.32 4.20
C ALA A 191 -17.76 -22.97 4.61
N ARG A 192 -17.80 -23.88 5.58
CA ARG A 192 -16.64 -24.70 6.02
C ARG A 192 -15.96 -25.44 4.86
N ASP A 193 -16.77 -26.05 3.98
CA ASP A 193 -16.24 -26.80 2.85
C ASP A 193 -15.66 -25.87 1.79
N ALA A 194 -16.26 -24.69 1.59
CA ALA A 194 -15.75 -23.66 0.69
C ALA A 194 -14.37 -23.15 1.12
N TYR A 195 -14.20 -22.77 2.38
CA TYR A 195 -12.90 -22.26 2.87
C TYR A 195 -11.81 -23.33 2.86
N LYS A 196 -12.13 -24.57 3.23
CA LYS A 196 -11.18 -25.69 3.16
C LYS A 196 -10.74 -26.01 1.74
N LEU A 197 -11.68 -25.95 0.80
CA LEU A 197 -11.40 -26.19 -0.61
C LEU A 197 -10.52 -25.09 -1.20
N PHE A 198 -10.81 -23.82 -0.83
CA PHE A 198 -10.00 -22.70 -1.25
C PHE A 198 -8.52 -22.87 -0.89
N GLU A 199 -8.20 -23.27 0.35
CA GLU A 199 -6.82 -23.57 0.75
C GLU A 199 -6.21 -24.72 -0.08
N SER A 200 -6.96 -25.82 -0.28
CA SER A 200 -6.46 -27.01 -0.97
C SER A 200 -6.17 -26.79 -2.45
N ILE A 201 -6.95 -25.94 -3.12
CA ILE A 201 -6.81 -25.66 -4.56
C ILE A 201 -5.66 -24.70 -4.82
N ASN A 202 -5.54 -23.67 -3.98
CA ASN A 202 -4.57 -22.61 -4.19
C ASN A 202 -3.14 -22.99 -3.76
N ASN A 203 -2.98 -24.02 -2.92
CA ASN A 203 -1.65 -24.59 -2.63
C ASN A 203 -0.92 -25.15 -3.88
N ARG A 204 -1.63 -25.31 -5.01
CA ARG A 204 -1.07 -25.85 -6.27
C ARG A 204 -1.10 -24.86 -7.45
N GLY A 205 -1.51 -23.58 -7.22
CA GLY A 205 -1.75 -22.59 -8.27
C GLY A 205 -1.07 -21.24 -8.05
N LEU A 206 -1.75 -20.15 -8.41
CA LEU A 206 -1.28 -18.77 -8.17
C LEU A 206 -1.19 -18.51 -6.65
N ARG A 207 -0.05 -18.00 -6.20
CA ARG A 207 0.24 -17.71 -4.80
C ARG A 207 -0.79 -16.75 -4.20
N LEU A 208 -1.45 -17.17 -3.12
CA LEU A 208 -2.33 -16.33 -2.33
C LEU A 208 -1.52 -15.33 -1.50
N SER A 209 -2.11 -14.15 -1.25
CA SER A 209 -1.52 -13.21 -0.32
C SER A 209 -1.62 -13.74 1.12
N PRO A 210 -0.68 -13.39 2.02
CA PRO A 210 -0.80 -13.71 3.45
C PRO A 210 -2.14 -13.30 4.04
N THR A 211 -2.68 -12.15 3.65
CA THR A 211 -4.01 -11.66 4.05
C THR A 211 -5.13 -12.66 3.68
N ASP A 212 -5.11 -13.20 2.45
CA ASP A 212 -6.13 -14.15 2.01
C ASP A 212 -6.04 -15.48 2.78
N LEU A 213 -4.82 -15.96 3.05
CA LEU A 213 -4.59 -17.19 3.83
C LEU A 213 -5.07 -17.01 5.27
N ILE A 214 -4.71 -15.92 5.93
CA ILE A 214 -5.13 -15.61 7.31
C ILE A 214 -6.65 -15.45 7.38
N LYS A 215 -7.26 -14.71 6.45
CA LYS A 215 -8.71 -14.54 6.34
C LYS A 215 -9.43 -15.89 6.27
N ASN A 216 -9.00 -16.76 5.35
CA ASN A 216 -9.67 -18.03 5.15
C ASN A 216 -9.50 -18.97 6.34
N PHE A 217 -8.35 -18.98 6.99
CA PHE A 217 -8.11 -19.70 8.23
C PHE A 217 -9.08 -19.27 9.34
N ILE A 218 -9.24 -17.96 9.56
CA ILE A 218 -10.15 -17.40 10.56
C ILE A 218 -11.61 -17.74 10.24
N LEU A 219 -12.05 -17.52 8.98
CA LEU A 219 -13.42 -17.81 8.55
C LEU A 219 -13.71 -19.33 8.59
N GLY A 220 -12.73 -20.15 8.23
CA GLY A 220 -12.79 -21.61 8.34
C GLY A 220 -13.03 -22.05 9.78
N HIS A 221 -12.31 -21.50 10.75
CA HIS A 221 -12.52 -21.78 12.18
C HIS A 221 -13.91 -21.31 12.65
N ALA A 222 -14.29 -20.05 12.36
CA ALA A 222 -15.59 -19.50 12.74
C ALA A 222 -16.76 -20.37 12.23
N SER A 223 -16.66 -20.88 10.99
CA SER A 223 -17.69 -21.74 10.37
C SER A 223 -17.88 -23.10 11.05
N LYS A 224 -16.92 -23.52 11.88
CA LYS A 224 -17.01 -24.78 12.66
C LYS A 224 -17.64 -24.55 14.01
N ILE A 225 -17.65 -23.33 14.53
CA ILE A 225 -18.27 -22.97 15.80
C ILE A 225 -19.80 -22.90 15.60
N ASP A 226 -20.29 -21.90 14.92
CA ASP A 226 -21.69 -21.70 14.55
C ASP A 226 -21.88 -20.61 13.51
N GLN A 227 -23.10 -20.51 12.93
CA GLN A 227 -23.41 -19.54 11.88
C GLN A 227 -23.35 -18.09 12.37
N ASN A 228 -23.83 -17.81 13.59
CA ASN A 228 -23.81 -16.45 14.15
C ASN A 228 -22.40 -15.94 14.37
N THR A 229 -21.51 -16.80 14.86
CA THR A 229 -20.07 -16.51 15.01
C THR A 229 -19.43 -16.21 13.64
N LEU A 230 -19.75 -17.02 12.61
CA LEU A 230 -19.25 -16.79 11.26
C LEU A 230 -19.71 -15.43 10.71
N ASP A 231 -20.98 -15.08 10.90
CA ASP A 231 -21.52 -13.81 10.39
C ASP A 231 -20.88 -12.60 11.09
N GLN A 232 -20.70 -12.66 12.41
CA GLN A 232 -19.97 -11.62 13.16
C GLN A 232 -18.50 -11.49 12.71
N VAL A 233 -17.82 -12.60 12.49
CA VAL A 233 -16.43 -12.64 12.03
C VAL A 233 -16.31 -12.05 10.62
N LYS A 234 -17.24 -12.34 9.71
CA LYS A 234 -17.31 -11.74 8.37
C LYS A 234 -17.46 -10.22 8.43
N GLU A 235 -18.34 -9.72 9.29
CA GLU A 235 -18.57 -8.28 9.48
C GLU A 235 -17.34 -7.57 10.06
N LEU A 236 -16.70 -8.17 11.08
CA LEU A 236 -15.48 -7.62 11.68
C LEU A 236 -14.33 -7.57 10.67
N TRP A 237 -14.14 -8.65 9.90
CA TRP A 237 -13.10 -8.67 8.87
C TRP A 237 -13.39 -7.67 7.75
N SER A 238 -14.64 -7.53 7.32
CA SER A 238 -15.05 -6.48 6.37
C SER A 238 -14.68 -5.10 6.88
N SER A 239 -14.89 -4.84 8.18
CA SER A 239 -14.46 -3.58 8.81
C SER A 239 -12.95 -3.38 8.77
N VAL A 240 -12.15 -4.44 8.92
CA VAL A 240 -10.68 -4.37 8.78
C VAL A 240 -10.31 -3.96 7.35
N ILE A 241 -10.91 -4.59 6.34
CA ILE A 241 -10.66 -4.27 4.93
C ILE A 241 -11.07 -2.82 4.60
N ILE A 242 -12.19 -2.34 5.12
CA ILE A 242 -12.64 -0.94 4.96
C ILE A 242 -11.67 0.04 5.63
N ASN A 243 -11.21 -0.26 6.85
CA ASN A 243 -10.23 0.57 7.55
C ASN A 243 -8.91 0.68 6.75
N LEU A 244 -8.51 -0.41 6.10
CA LEU A 244 -7.25 -0.50 5.35
C LEU A 244 -7.43 -0.22 3.85
N ASP A 245 -8.51 0.47 3.44
CA ASP A 245 -8.66 0.85 2.04
C ASP A 245 -7.44 1.63 1.53
N ARG A 246 -6.84 1.19 0.43
CA ARG A 246 -5.59 1.72 -0.17
C ARG A 246 -4.35 1.61 0.72
N ILE A 247 -4.41 0.80 1.77
CA ILE A 247 -3.28 0.51 2.65
C ILE A 247 -2.94 -0.97 2.48
N ASP A 248 -1.67 -1.31 2.41
CA ASP A 248 -1.23 -2.70 2.30
C ASP A 248 -1.61 -3.48 3.58
N THR A 249 -2.57 -4.40 3.42
CA THR A 249 -3.07 -5.24 4.52
C THR A 249 -2.03 -6.27 4.97
N ASN A 250 -1.15 -6.75 4.08
CA ASN A 250 -0.10 -7.68 4.45
C ASN A 250 0.91 -7.00 5.39
N GLN A 251 1.31 -5.78 5.07
CA GLN A 251 2.20 -4.98 5.94
C GLN A 251 1.55 -4.66 7.29
N PHE A 252 0.26 -4.32 7.30
CA PHE A 252 -0.47 -4.14 8.56
C PHE A 252 -0.43 -5.41 9.41
N LEU A 253 -0.79 -6.57 8.85
CA LEU A 253 -0.81 -7.84 9.58
C LEU A 253 0.58 -8.22 10.10
N ARG A 254 1.63 -8.02 9.30
CA ARG A 254 3.01 -8.25 9.71
C ARG A 254 3.41 -7.36 10.89
N GLN A 255 3.17 -6.07 10.79
CA GLN A 255 3.50 -5.12 11.86
C GLN A 255 2.65 -5.34 13.12
N TYR A 256 1.38 -5.73 12.95
CA TYR A 256 0.51 -6.15 14.06
C TYR A 256 1.09 -7.38 14.77
N MET A 257 1.56 -8.38 14.02
CA MET A 257 2.19 -9.57 14.61
C MET A 257 3.52 -9.24 15.31
N CYS A 258 4.35 -8.36 14.75
CA CYS A 258 5.53 -7.84 15.45
C CYS A 258 5.16 -7.17 16.77
N MET A 259 4.09 -6.36 16.77
CA MET A 259 3.61 -5.67 17.97
C MET A 259 3.14 -6.66 19.04
N VAL A 260 2.28 -7.63 18.71
CA VAL A 260 1.72 -8.53 19.72
C VAL A 260 2.71 -9.54 20.27
N LEU A 261 3.74 -9.87 19.50
CA LEU A 261 4.80 -10.82 19.90
C LEU A 261 6.02 -10.11 20.52
N GLY A 262 6.18 -8.81 20.34
CA GLY A 262 7.36 -8.07 20.79
C GLY A 262 8.66 -8.48 20.09
N LYS A 263 8.59 -9.08 18.90
CA LYS A 263 9.73 -9.54 18.10
C LYS A 263 9.47 -9.39 16.60
N ARG A 264 10.55 -9.40 15.81
CA ARG A 264 10.47 -9.32 14.35
C ARG A 264 9.70 -10.54 13.78
N VAL A 265 8.85 -10.26 12.79
CA VAL A 265 8.14 -11.23 11.96
C VAL A 265 8.41 -10.89 10.51
N THR A 266 8.92 -11.84 9.73
CA THR A 266 9.16 -11.69 8.30
C THR A 266 7.88 -12.02 7.51
N MET A 267 7.79 -11.56 6.26
CA MET A 267 6.57 -11.74 5.45
C MET A 267 6.33 -13.21 5.09
N ASP A 268 7.38 -13.96 4.82
CA ASP A 268 7.36 -15.39 4.51
C ASP A 268 6.85 -16.26 5.67
N LYS A 269 7.20 -15.90 6.92
CA LYS A 269 6.76 -16.60 8.14
C LYS A 269 5.45 -16.06 8.73
N LEU A 270 4.88 -14.99 8.15
CA LEU A 270 3.72 -14.31 8.72
C LEU A 270 2.53 -15.24 8.96
N VAL A 271 2.17 -16.07 7.99
CA VAL A 271 0.98 -16.94 8.06
C VAL A 271 1.17 -18.03 9.12
N GLU A 272 2.34 -18.65 9.14
CA GLU A 272 2.70 -19.69 10.12
C GLU A 272 2.66 -19.12 11.54
N ILE A 273 3.37 -18.02 11.77
CA ILE A 273 3.44 -17.36 13.08
C ILE A 273 2.04 -16.89 13.52
N PHE A 274 1.22 -16.36 12.60
CA PHE A 274 -0.15 -15.97 12.90
C PHE A 274 -0.99 -17.16 13.36
N LYS A 275 -0.95 -18.29 12.65
CA LYS A 275 -1.69 -19.50 12.99
C LYS A 275 -1.30 -20.02 14.39
N HIS A 276 0.00 -20.08 14.69
CA HIS A 276 0.49 -20.47 16.02
C HIS A 276 0.05 -19.50 17.12
N TYR A 277 0.19 -18.21 16.91
CA TYR A 277 -0.29 -17.20 17.86
C TYR A 277 -1.79 -17.31 18.10
N TYR A 278 -2.57 -17.48 17.03
CA TYR A 278 -4.02 -17.61 17.08
C TYR A 278 -4.45 -18.82 17.93
N VAL A 279 -3.89 -19.99 17.69
CA VAL A 279 -4.23 -21.22 18.43
C VAL A 279 -3.94 -21.10 19.92
N ASN A 280 -2.89 -20.39 20.29
CA ASN A 280 -2.52 -20.20 21.68
C ASN A 280 -3.39 -19.16 22.42
N ASN A 281 -4.03 -18.23 21.71
CA ASN A 281 -4.75 -17.11 22.32
C ASN A 281 -6.29 -17.17 22.12
N VAL A 282 -6.80 -18.00 21.21
CA VAL A 282 -8.23 -18.08 20.87
C VAL A 282 -8.83 -19.39 21.40
N LYS A 283 -10.10 -19.34 21.84
CA LYS A 283 -10.89 -20.52 22.29
C LYS A 283 -11.30 -21.40 21.11
N ASP A 284 -11.78 -22.60 21.43
CA ASP A 284 -12.38 -23.56 20.49
C ASP A 284 -11.46 -23.99 19.34
N THR A 285 -10.14 -23.85 19.52
CA THR A 285 -9.13 -24.15 18.49
C THR A 285 -8.87 -25.66 18.34
N ASP A 286 -9.41 -26.51 19.22
CA ASP A 286 -9.49 -27.96 19.05
C ASP A 286 -10.33 -28.38 17.83
N LEU A 287 -11.19 -27.50 17.33
CA LEU A 287 -11.91 -27.68 16.07
C LEU A 287 -11.02 -27.56 14.83
N ILE A 288 -9.81 -26.98 14.96
CA ILE A 288 -8.84 -26.80 13.88
C ILE A 288 -8.02 -28.10 13.75
N SER A 289 -7.96 -28.66 12.55
CA SER A 289 -7.15 -29.85 12.29
C SER A 289 -5.67 -29.52 12.12
N SER A 290 -4.79 -30.49 12.42
CA SER A 290 -3.34 -30.30 12.21
C SER A 290 -2.98 -29.97 10.76
N ALA A 291 -3.75 -30.44 9.78
CA ALA A 291 -3.55 -30.12 8.37
C ALA A 291 -3.83 -28.64 8.02
N GLU A 292 -4.73 -27.97 8.77
CA GLU A 292 -5.04 -26.55 8.59
C GLU A 292 -3.99 -25.65 9.27
N LEU A 293 -3.22 -26.18 10.18
CA LEU A 293 -2.08 -25.48 10.79
C LEU A 293 -0.84 -25.53 9.90
N TYR A 294 -0.74 -26.58 9.08
CA TYR A 294 0.39 -26.73 8.18
C TYR A 294 0.42 -25.57 7.16
N THR A 295 1.60 -24.98 6.98
CA THR A 295 1.88 -23.97 5.96
C THR A 295 3.05 -24.50 5.16
N GLU A 296 2.92 -24.62 3.83
CA GLU A 296 4.08 -24.89 2.97
C GLU A 296 4.99 -23.66 3.05
N GLU A 297 6.31 -23.87 3.09
CA GLU A 297 7.28 -22.78 3.01
C GLU A 297 7.07 -22.03 1.70
N VAL A 298 6.60 -20.80 1.80
CA VAL A 298 6.32 -19.94 0.66
C VAL A 298 7.34 -18.81 0.65
N GLU A 299 8.31 -18.88 -0.26
CA GLU A 299 9.12 -17.71 -0.58
C GLU A 299 8.25 -16.61 -1.18
N PHE A 300 7.84 -15.65 -0.38
CA PHE A 300 7.35 -14.39 -0.89
C PHE A 300 8.56 -13.56 -1.32
N LYS A 301 8.80 -13.44 -2.63
CA LYS A 301 9.70 -12.38 -3.12
C LYS A 301 9.04 -11.07 -2.74
N ASP A 302 9.70 -10.33 -1.87
CA ASP A 302 9.34 -8.95 -1.60
C ASP A 302 9.37 -8.22 -2.96
N GLU A 303 8.18 -7.94 -3.53
CA GLU A 303 8.08 -6.87 -4.50
C GLU A 303 8.63 -5.65 -3.77
N GLU A 304 9.59 -4.93 -4.37
CA GLU A 304 10.19 -3.73 -3.79
C GLU A 304 9.10 -2.94 -3.10
N ASP A 305 9.15 -2.95 -1.77
CA ASP A 305 8.20 -2.23 -0.95
C ASP A 305 8.13 -0.81 -1.51
N GLU A 306 6.93 -0.26 -1.77
CA GLU A 306 6.75 1.14 -2.25
C GLU A 306 7.58 2.12 -1.42
N ASN A 307 8.06 1.66 -0.28
CA ASN A 307 8.83 2.37 0.73
C ASN A 307 10.36 2.28 0.54
N GLY A 308 10.87 1.49 -0.42
CA GLY A 308 12.31 1.43 -0.73
C GLY A 308 13.18 0.71 0.31
N TYR A 309 12.59 -0.09 1.18
CA TYR A 309 13.32 -1.02 2.03
C TYR A 309 13.43 -2.37 1.31
N THR A 310 14.61 -2.68 0.79
CA THR A 310 14.96 -4.06 0.47
C THR A 310 15.25 -4.76 1.79
N ASN A 311 14.49 -5.80 2.12
CA ASN A 311 14.95 -6.78 3.09
C ASN A 311 16.17 -7.45 2.44
N SER A 312 17.37 -7.00 2.80
CA SER A 312 18.57 -7.74 2.45
C SER A 312 18.49 -9.10 3.12
N GLU A 313 18.65 -10.13 2.32
CA GLU A 313 18.85 -11.50 2.74
C GLU A 313 20.08 -11.54 3.69
N ASP A 314 19.84 -11.35 4.97
CA ASP A 314 20.76 -11.82 6.00
C ASP A 314 20.16 -13.15 6.49
N GLU A 315 20.74 -14.25 6.02
CA GLU A 315 20.57 -15.61 6.55
C GLU A 315 21.09 -15.66 7.99
N ASP A 316 20.33 -15.10 8.92
CA ASP A 316 20.46 -15.50 10.31
C ASP A 316 19.40 -16.56 10.57
N GLN A 317 19.86 -17.83 10.55
CA GLN A 317 19.15 -19.00 11.05
C GLN A 317 18.95 -18.85 12.56
N ASP A 318 18.03 -18.01 12.98
CA ASP A 318 17.45 -18.14 14.31
C ASP A 318 16.35 -19.20 14.22
N GLU A 319 16.74 -20.42 14.59
CA GLU A 319 15.81 -21.51 14.87
C GLU A 319 14.75 -20.98 15.83
N LEU A 320 13.48 -21.16 15.43
CA LEU A 320 12.31 -20.91 16.26
C LEU A 320 12.34 -21.92 17.44
N GLU A 321 13.21 -21.69 18.42
CA GLU A 321 12.96 -22.25 19.75
C GLU A 321 11.71 -21.54 20.29
N ALA A 322 10.60 -22.28 20.27
CA ALA A 322 9.39 -21.92 21.00
C ALA A 322 9.79 -21.80 22.47
N SER A 323 10.07 -20.57 22.92
CA SER A 323 10.26 -20.32 24.35
C SER A 323 8.95 -20.66 25.07
N GLU A 324 8.97 -21.71 25.88
CA GLU A 324 7.86 -22.24 26.68
C GLU A 324 7.37 -21.31 27.81
N ASP A 325 7.81 -20.06 27.87
CA ASP A 325 7.39 -19.10 28.89
C ASP A 325 6.36 -18.10 28.36
N ILE A 326 5.27 -18.59 27.74
CA ILE A 326 4.08 -17.75 27.57
C ILE A 326 3.20 -17.98 28.82
N ALA A 327 3.19 -17.00 29.73
CA ALA A 327 2.20 -16.95 30.81
C ALA A 327 0.84 -17.33 30.23
N ILE A 328 0.13 -18.29 30.87
CA ILE A 328 -1.17 -18.81 30.44
C ILE A 328 -2.15 -17.64 30.41
N LYS A 329 -2.18 -16.89 29.32
CA LYS A 329 -3.21 -15.88 29.06
C LYS A 329 -4.53 -16.60 28.86
N THR A 330 -5.58 -16.15 29.52
CA THR A 330 -6.93 -16.68 29.34
C THR A 330 -7.32 -16.53 27.87
N LYS A 331 -7.53 -17.65 27.17
CA LYS A 331 -7.96 -17.63 25.77
C LYS A 331 -9.25 -16.83 25.61
N ILE A 332 -9.31 -16.00 24.59
CA ILE A 332 -10.48 -15.15 24.26
C ILE A 332 -11.30 -15.75 23.12
N SER A 333 -12.53 -15.30 22.93
CA SER A 333 -13.34 -15.73 21.78
C SER A 333 -12.76 -15.20 20.47
N ILE A 334 -13.04 -15.87 19.35
CA ILE A 334 -12.65 -15.41 18.01
C ILE A 334 -13.20 -14.00 17.70
N VAL A 335 -14.42 -13.71 18.16
CA VAL A 335 -15.06 -12.40 17.98
C VAL A 335 -14.29 -11.30 18.72
N GLU A 336 -13.87 -11.59 19.95
CA GLU A 336 -13.09 -10.65 20.78
C GLU A 336 -11.69 -10.44 20.19
N PHE A 337 -11.05 -11.51 19.72
CA PHE A 337 -9.78 -11.43 19.00
C PHE A 337 -9.88 -10.50 17.78
N LEU A 338 -10.90 -10.66 16.94
CA LEU A 338 -11.08 -9.83 15.75
C LEU A 338 -11.51 -8.38 16.06
N LYS A 339 -12.18 -8.14 17.18
CA LYS A 339 -12.39 -6.75 17.64
C LYS A 339 -11.07 -6.04 17.89
N GLY A 340 -10.10 -6.73 18.52
CA GLY A 340 -8.75 -6.18 18.71
C GLY A 340 -8.03 -5.91 17.40
N VAL A 341 -8.12 -6.81 16.41
CA VAL A 341 -7.54 -6.60 15.06
C VAL A 341 -8.21 -5.43 14.36
N LYS A 342 -9.54 -5.29 14.44
CA LYS A 342 -10.29 -4.16 13.88
C LYS A 342 -9.87 -2.83 14.51
N GLU A 343 -9.73 -2.76 15.83
CA GLU A 343 -9.26 -1.56 16.53
C GLU A 343 -7.85 -1.18 16.10
N ALA A 344 -6.94 -2.16 16.04
CA ALA A 344 -5.58 -1.95 15.55
C ALA A 344 -5.58 -1.44 14.09
N SER A 345 -6.43 -1.99 13.22
CA SER A 345 -6.55 -1.55 11.82
C SER A 345 -7.01 -0.08 11.71
N LEU A 346 -7.91 0.36 12.58
CA LEU A 346 -8.37 1.75 12.64
C LEU A 346 -7.24 2.70 13.08
N ILE A 347 -6.46 2.29 14.08
CA ILE A 347 -5.29 3.04 14.53
C ILE A 347 -4.24 3.10 13.43
N TYR A 348 -3.98 1.99 12.75
CA TYR A 348 -3.04 1.93 11.63
C TYR A 348 -3.45 2.87 10.50
N LYS A 349 -4.74 2.90 10.14
CA LYS A 349 -5.31 3.88 9.22
C LYS A 349 -5.00 5.31 9.64
N LYS A 350 -5.29 5.66 10.91
CA LYS A 350 -5.02 7.01 11.45
C LYS A 350 -3.54 7.38 11.38
N ILE A 351 -2.63 6.43 11.63
CA ILE A 351 -1.19 6.63 11.50
C ILE A 351 -0.81 6.88 10.03
N ARG A 352 -1.28 6.02 9.12
CA ARG A 352 -0.95 6.08 7.69
C ARG A 352 -1.50 7.32 7.00
N LEU A 353 -2.75 7.69 7.29
CA LEU A 353 -3.45 8.82 6.67
C LEU A 353 -3.30 10.11 7.49
N ARG A 354 -2.76 10.04 8.71
CA ARG A 354 -2.58 11.19 9.61
C ARG A 354 -3.94 11.81 9.98
N GLU A 355 -4.87 10.99 10.43
CA GLU A 355 -6.27 11.35 10.73
C GLU A 355 -6.54 11.36 12.25
N PHE A 356 -5.59 11.87 13.04
CA PHE A 356 -5.82 12.13 14.47
C PHE A 356 -6.42 13.54 14.66
N ASP A 357 -7.21 13.71 15.72
CA ASP A 357 -7.83 15.00 16.07
C ASP A 357 -6.79 16.06 16.44
N GLU A 358 -5.61 15.65 16.95
CA GLU A 358 -4.51 16.54 17.31
C GLU A 358 -3.60 16.84 16.12
N PRO A 359 -3.59 18.08 15.58
CA PRO A 359 -2.79 18.44 14.41
C PRO A 359 -1.28 18.23 14.58
N LYS A 360 -0.77 18.35 15.84
CA LYS A 360 0.67 18.15 16.12
C LYS A 360 1.08 16.69 15.96
N ILE A 361 0.21 15.73 16.29
CA ILE A 361 0.43 14.31 16.03
C ILE A 361 0.53 14.09 14.52
N ASN A 362 -0.43 14.61 13.75
CA ASN A 362 -0.45 14.45 12.29
C ASN A 362 0.80 15.06 11.63
N GLN A 363 1.30 16.18 12.15
CA GLN A 363 2.55 16.78 11.68
C GLN A 363 3.76 15.88 12.00
N LYS A 364 3.82 15.28 13.18
CA LYS A 364 4.90 14.35 13.56
C LYS A 364 4.87 13.08 12.69
N LEU A 365 3.68 12.53 12.44
CA LEU A 365 3.51 11.38 11.56
C LEU A 365 3.92 11.72 10.11
N LEU A 366 3.61 12.93 9.62
CA LEU A 366 4.09 13.40 8.33
C LEU A 366 5.63 13.44 8.27
N ASN A 367 6.26 13.95 9.33
CA ASN A 367 7.72 13.97 9.42
C ASN A 367 8.31 12.55 9.35
N LEU A 368 7.73 11.60 10.12
CA LEU A 368 8.15 10.20 10.11
C LEU A 368 7.98 9.55 8.73
N GLN A 369 6.90 9.84 8.02
CA GLN A 369 6.70 9.35 6.65
C GLN A 369 7.74 9.91 5.68
N ARG A 370 8.09 11.20 5.78
CA ARG A 370 9.09 11.85 4.93
C ARG A 370 10.51 11.32 5.13
N ILE A 371 10.81 10.87 6.34
CA ILE A 371 12.08 10.21 6.64
C ILE A 371 12.01 8.68 6.47
N LEU A 372 10.89 8.16 5.95
CA LEU A 372 10.67 6.73 5.70
C LEU A 372 10.75 5.88 6.99
N SER A 373 10.10 6.30 8.06
CA SER A 373 10.10 5.62 9.36
C SER A 373 8.97 4.58 9.48
N PHE A 374 8.73 3.79 8.44
CA PHE A 374 7.64 2.81 8.43
C PHE A 374 7.80 1.67 9.46
N PRO A 375 9.01 1.19 9.79
CA PRO A 375 9.19 0.19 10.85
C PRO A 375 8.72 0.67 12.22
N SER A 376 8.77 1.97 12.49
CA SER A 376 8.27 2.54 13.76
C SER A 376 6.77 2.30 14.00
N TYR A 377 6.01 1.98 12.95
CA TYR A 377 4.56 1.72 13.08
C TYR A 377 4.25 0.50 13.95
N ILE A 378 5.19 -0.44 14.10
CA ILE A 378 5.10 -1.55 15.05
C ILE A 378 4.87 -1.00 16.46
N PHE A 379 5.72 -0.10 16.91
CA PHE A 379 5.59 0.52 18.24
C PHE A 379 4.46 1.56 18.29
N LEU A 380 4.24 2.32 17.21
CA LEU A 380 3.16 3.32 17.17
C LEU A 380 1.77 2.69 17.30
N LEU A 381 1.56 1.49 16.76
CA LEU A 381 0.31 0.75 16.98
C LEU A 381 0.05 0.54 18.46
N SER A 382 1.06 0.09 19.22
CA SER A 382 0.96 -0.06 20.68
C SER A 382 0.79 1.31 21.39
N LEU A 383 1.62 2.30 21.04
CA LEU A 383 1.63 3.62 21.67
C LEU A 383 0.26 4.32 21.59
N PHE A 384 -0.43 4.21 20.45
CA PHE A 384 -1.72 4.85 20.25
C PHE A 384 -2.90 4.07 20.83
N GLN A 385 -2.72 2.81 21.21
CA GLN A 385 -3.68 2.04 22.00
C GLN A 385 -3.64 2.38 23.50
N ARG A 386 -2.53 2.96 23.97
CA ARG A 386 -2.32 3.24 25.38
C ARG A 386 -2.97 4.54 25.83
N GLU A 387 -3.42 4.58 27.09
CA GLU A 387 -3.95 5.78 27.75
C GLU A 387 -2.82 6.66 28.30
N ILE A 388 -2.02 7.22 27.40
CA ILE A 388 -0.87 8.07 27.71
C ILE A 388 -1.17 9.51 27.33
N SER A 389 -0.60 10.46 28.08
CA SER A 389 -0.79 11.89 27.83
C SER A 389 -0.37 12.28 26.39
N MET A 390 -1.07 13.24 25.81
CA MET A 390 -0.73 13.77 24.49
C MET A 390 0.69 14.33 24.42
N LYS A 391 1.15 14.94 25.52
CA LYS A 391 2.51 15.47 25.64
C LYS A 391 3.55 14.34 25.54
N ASP A 392 3.31 13.23 26.21
CA ASP A 392 4.24 12.11 26.21
C ASP A 392 4.25 11.41 24.85
N LYS A 393 3.08 11.25 24.19
CA LYS A 393 3.02 10.76 22.80
C LYS A 393 3.85 11.63 21.85
N LEU A 394 3.73 12.96 21.94
CA LEU A 394 4.53 13.88 21.12
C LEU A 394 6.02 13.79 21.42
N SER A 395 6.40 13.60 22.69
CA SER A 395 7.79 13.44 23.10
C SER A 395 8.38 12.14 22.54
N VAL A 396 7.64 11.02 22.62
CA VAL A 396 8.04 9.73 22.05
C VAL A 396 8.19 9.83 20.53
N LEU A 397 7.22 10.42 19.82
CA LEU A 397 7.32 10.65 18.38
C LEU A 397 8.57 11.46 18.00
N ARG A 398 8.95 12.43 18.85
CA ARG A 398 10.19 13.21 18.65
C ARG A 398 11.44 12.34 18.80
N LEU A 399 11.50 11.46 19.79
CA LEU A 399 12.62 10.54 19.97
C LEU A 399 12.79 9.60 18.77
N ILE A 400 11.67 9.04 18.27
CA ILE A 400 11.67 8.20 17.06
C ILE A 400 12.15 9.00 15.84
N GLU A 401 11.68 10.25 15.66
CA GLU A 401 12.09 11.13 14.57
C GLU A 401 13.60 11.38 14.58
N VAL A 402 14.20 11.63 15.76
CA VAL A 402 15.64 11.82 15.91
C VAL A 402 16.40 10.54 15.58
N LEU A 403 16.02 9.41 16.17
CA LEU A 403 16.66 8.13 15.92
C LEU A 403 16.67 7.81 14.42
N MET A 404 15.50 7.83 13.80
CA MET A 404 15.34 7.43 12.40
C MET A 404 16.13 8.32 11.45
N LEU A 405 16.11 9.65 11.66
CA LEU A 405 16.89 10.54 10.81
C LEU A 405 18.39 10.30 10.98
N ARG A 406 18.88 10.19 12.22
CA ARG A 406 20.31 9.95 12.47
C ARG A 406 20.77 8.62 11.88
N ARG A 407 20.03 7.53 12.10
CA ARG A 407 20.37 6.21 11.53
C ARG A 407 20.41 6.25 10.00
N HIS A 408 19.46 6.93 9.36
CA HIS A 408 19.45 7.08 7.91
C HIS A 408 20.63 7.90 7.37
N ILE A 409 20.97 9.01 8.02
CA ILE A 409 22.12 9.85 7.63
C ILE A 409 23.42 9.07 7.80
N CYS A 410 23.59 8.36 8.90
CA CYS A 410 24.75 7.53 9.20
C CYS A 410 24.73 6.16 8.49
N GLN A 411 23.78 5.91 7.60
CA GLN A 411 23.68 4.70 6.78
C GLN A 411 23.68 3.40 7.62
N LYS A 412 23.04 3.42 8.79
CA LYS A 412 22.87 2.23 9.63
C LYS A 412 21.93 1.23 8.95
N ARG A 413 22.11 -0.05 9.23
CA ARG A 413 21.28 -1.13 8.68
C ARG A 413 19.80 -0.92 9.03
N THR A 414 18.93 -1.16 8.07
CA THR A 414 17.48 -1.02 8.23
C THR A 414 16.82 -2.30 8.76
N GLY A 415 17.42 -3.47 8.54
CA GLY A 415 16.92 -4.76 9.00
C GLY A 415 16.75 -4.86 10.53
N GLU A 416 17.54 -4.10 11.30
CA GLU A 416 17.47 -4.05 12.78
C GLU A 416 16.26 -3.26 13.30
N LEU A 417 15.63 -2.44 12.46
CA LEU A 417 14.58 -1.49 12.91
C LEU A 417 13.33 -2.18 13.42
N ASP A 418 12.95 -3.30 12.81
CA ASP A 418 11.78 -4.06 13.26
C ASP A 418 11.99 -4.62 14.68
N ASP A 419 13.20 -5.09 15.00
CA ASP A 419 13.55 -5.59 16.34
C ASP A 419 13.58 -4.45 17.35
N ILE A 420 14.21 -3.32 17.00
CA ILE A 420 14.25 -2.12 17.85
C ILE A 420 12.83 -1.68 18.24
N PHE A 421 11.92 -1.57 17.27
CA PHE A 421 10.56 -1.11 17.53
C PHE A 421 9.66 -2.18 18.16
N SER A 422 9.90 -3.46 17.90
CA SER A 422 9.17 -4.55 18.55
C SER A 422 9.48 -4.62 20.07
N GLN A 423 10.74 -4.45 20.45
CA GLN A 423 11.16 -4.44 21.85
C GLN A 423 10.57 -3.27 22.65
N LEU A 424 10.27 -2.14 22.00
CA LEU A 424 9.64 -0.99 22.67
C LEU A 424 8.19 -1.26 23.08
N VAL A 425 7.55 -2.28 22.52
CA VAL A 425 6.16 -2.61 22.85
C VAL A 425 6.00 -3.04 24.32
N SER A 426 7.03 -3.64 24.92
CA SER A 426 7.01 -4.08 26.32
C SER A 426 7.32 -2.96 27.34
N VAL A 427 7.65 -1.76 26.87
CA VAL A 427 7.95 -0.62 27.76
C VAL A 427 6.71 -0.21 28.52
N GLU A 428 6.83 0.01 29.84
CA GLU A 428 5.74 0.41 30.73
C GLU A 428 5.26 1.85 30.45
N ASP A 429 3.99 2.12 30.76
CA ASP A 429 3.37 3.44 30.53
C ASP A 429 3.89 4.49 31.51
N GLU A 430 4.19 4.07 32.75
CA GLU A 430 4.77 4.95 33.75
C GLU A 430 6.18 5.36 33.33
N ASN A 431 6.38 6.68 33.16
CA ASN A 431 7.65 7.26 32.70
C ASN A 431 8.10 6.84 31.29
N ILE A 432 7.15 6.50 30.40
CA ILE A 432 7.40 5.97 29.05
C ILE A 432 8.44 6.75 28.25
N VAL A 433 8.44 8.09 28.35
CA VAL A 433 9.37 8.95 27.58
C VAL A 433 10.82 8.63 27.93
N ASN A 434 11.13 8.49 29.22
CA ASN A 434 12.51 8.18 29.65
C ASN A 434 12.88 6.72 29.31
N LEU A 435 11.96 5.78 29.53
CA LEU A 435 12.21 4.37 29.20
C LEU A 435 12.47 4.17 27.71
N VAL A 436 11.65 4.78 26.85
CA VAL A 436 11.87 4.77 25.39
C VAL A 436 13.18 5.46 25.04
N LYS A 437 13.49 6.61 25.67
CA LYS A 437 14.75 7.31 25.44
C LYS A 437 15.96 6.44 25.79
N ASP A 438 15.95 5.80 26.93
CA ASP A 438 17.08 4.98 27.39
C ASP A 438 17.26 3.76 26.47
N ARG A 439 16.17 3.12 26.03
CA ARG A 439 16.26 1.98 25.11
C ARG A 439 16.79 2.38 23.72
N LEU A 440 16.27 3.49 23.16
CA LEU A 440 16.72 3.97 21.84
C LEU A 440 18.16 4.49 21.81
N LYS A 441 18.72 4.81 22.97
CA LYS A 441 20.10 5.31 23.10
C LYS A 441 21.16 4.31 22.63
N GLU A 442 20.87 3.02 22.78
CA GLU A 442 21.78 1.92 22.36
C GLU A 442 21.95 1.89 20.84
N ASP A 443 20.92 2.28 20.11
CA ASP A 443 20.84 2.22 18.65
C ASP A 443 21.06 3.58 17.97
N LEU A 444 21.30 4.63 18.78
CA LEU A 444 21.43 6.00 18.30
C LEU A 444 22.86 6.29 17.84
N PRO A 445 23.11 6.75 16.60
CA PRO A 445 24.41 7.25 16.18
C PRO A 445 24.88 8.42 17.05
N SER A 446 26.19 8.44 17.39
CA SER A 446 26.78 9.52 18.19
C SER A 446 26.69 10.88 17.48
N ASP A 447 26.92 11.96 18.24
CA ASP A 447 26.96 13.30 17.66
C ASP A 447 28.11 13.44 16.67
N GLU A 448 29.29 12.90 16.99
CA GLU A 448 30.47 12.91 16.11
C GLU A 448 30.19 12.15 14.81
N GLU A 449 29.59 10.96 14.90
CA GLU A 449 29.24 10.17 13.72
C GLU A 449 28.24 10.91 12.85
N PHE A 450 27.17 11.49 13.44
CA PHE A 450 26.19 12.25 12.70
C PHE A 450 26.80 13.48 12.01
N GLU A 451 27.68 14.22 12.69
CA GLU A 451 28.35 15.40 12.16
C GLU A 451 29.33 15.08 11.01
N ASP A 452 29.93 13.89 11.03
CA ASP A 452 30.80 13.41 9.95
C ASP A 452 29.98 13.01 8.70
N TYR A 453 28.90 12.27 8.88
CA TYR A 453 28.09 11.76 7.76
C TYR A 453 27.18 12.81 7.13
N PHE A 454 26.60 13.73 7.89
CA PHE A 454 25.55 14.64 7.44
C PHE A 454 25.97 15.52 6.23
N PRO A 455 27.14 16.16 6.17
CA PRO A 455 27.53 17.02 5.04
C PRO A 455 27.80 16.22 3.77
N HIS A 456 28.07 14.91 3.90
CA HIS A 456 28.43 14.01 2.81
C HIS A 456 27.27 13.14 2.32
N HIS A 457 26.17 13.09 3.05
CA HIS A 457 25.00 12.27 2.69
C HIS A 457 24.39 12.71 1.35
N ILE A 458 23.96 11.71 0.53
CA ILE A 458 23.46 11.93 -0.83
C ILE A 458 21.93 11.78 -0.83
N PHE A 459 21.22 12.86 -1.12
CA PHE A 459 19.76 12.90 -1.21
C PHE A 459 19.30 12.83 -2.66
N LYS A 460 18.93 11.64 -3.15
CA LYS A 460 18.42 11.46 -4.51
C LYS A 460 17.30 10.42 -4.57
N GLY A 461 16.50 10.44 -5.65
CA GLY A 461 15.39 9.51 -5.84
C GLY A 461 14.36 9.65 -4.71
N LYS A 462 13.98 8.56 -4.08
CA LYS A 462 13.03 8.52 -2.95
C LYS A 462 13.49 9.33 -1.71
N LEU A 463 14.79 9.68 -1.62
CA LEU A 463 15.35 10.46 -0.50
C LEU A 463 15.20 11.99 -0.66
N ILE A 464 14.64 12.47 -1.76
CA ILE A 464 14.44 13.91 -2.02
C ILE A 464 13.50 14.54 -0.97
N ASP A 465 12.43 13.85 -0.59
CA ASP A 465 11.51 14.33 0.44
C ASP A 465 12.17 14.44 1.82
N ARG A 466 13.15 13.59 2.10
CA ARG A 466 13.98 13.70 3.32
C ARG A 466 14.86 14.95 3.29
N ALA A 467 15.49 15.29 2.15
CA ALA A 467 16.23 16.53 2.01
C ALA A 467 15.34 17.75 2.24
N ARG A 468 14.14 17.73 1.66
CA ARG A 468 13.13 18.78 1.86
C ARG A 468 12.77 18.92 3.33
N TYR A 469 12.46 17.81 3.99
CA TYR A 469 12.16 17.78 5.43
C TYR A 469 13.30 18.39 6.26
N VAL A 470 14.55 17.98 6.00
CA VAL A 470 15.74 18.52 6.70
C VAL A 470 15.86 20.03 6.53
N LEU A 471 15.75 20.53 5.30
CA LEU A 471 15.85 21.96 5.02
C LEU A 471 14.70 22.78 5.62
N GLU A 472 13.49 22.23 5.65
CA GLU A 472 12.35 22.87 6.32
C GLU A 472 12.58 23.00 7.84
N GLN A 473 13.09 21.94 8.49
CA GLN A 473 13.40 22.00 9.91
C GLN A 473 14.53 22.99 10.23
N ILE A 474 15.53 23.07 9.35
CA ILE A 474 16.60 24.07 9.47
C ILE A 474 16.03 25.50 9.30
N GLU A 475 15.15 25.73 8.32
CA GLU A 475 14.50 27.02 8.12
C GLU A 475 13.69 27.42 9.38
N TYR A 476 12.87 26.52 9.93
CA TYR A 476 12.12 26.76 11.16
C TYR A 476 13.03 27.12 12.34
N TYR A 477 14.15 26.45 12.46
CA TYR A 477 15.15 26.78 13.48
C TYR A 477 15.76 28.17 13.27
N LEU A 478 16.10 28.56 12.03
CA LEU A 478 16.73 29.84 11.69
C LEU A 478 15.81 31.05 11.92
N ILE A 479 14.50 30.87 11.74
CA ILE A 479 13.50 31.91 12.00
C ILE A 479 13.05 31.93 13.46
N ASN A 480 13.56 31.00 14.31
CA ASN A 480 13.12 30.78 15.68
C ASN A 480 11.59 30.57 15.76
N ASP A 481 11.08 29.72 14.88
CA ASP A 481 9.64 29.48 14.75
C ASP A 481 9.07 28.85 16.04
N LYS A 482 8.00 29.44 16.55
CA LYS A 482 7.23 28.93 17.69
C LYS A 482 5.98 28.15 17.27
N GLY A 483 5.92 27.72 16.00
CA GLY A 483 4.81 26.97 15.43
C GLY A 483 3.78 27.81 14.68
N GLU A 484 4.08 29.10 14.45
CA GLU A 484 3.21 30.02 13.72
C GLU A 484 3.48 30.00 12.20
N TYR A 485 4.72 29.68 11.81
CA TYR A 485 5.15 29.66 10.42
C TYR A 485 4.99 28.27 9.80
N ARG A 486 4.43 28.23 8.60
CA ARG A 486 4.30 27.01 7.81
C ARG A 486 4.80 27.26 6.40
N LEU A 487 5.72 26.42 5.94
CA LEU A 487 6.10 26.39 4.55
C LEU A 487 4.99 25.77 3.70
N SER A 488 4.75 26.37 2.55
CA SER A 488 3.81 25.85 1.57
C SER A 488 4.21 24.46 1.04
N SER A 489 3.27 23.78 0.39
CA SER A 489 3.44 22.43 -0.12
C SER A 489 4.61 22.32 -1.12
N ALA A 490 5.02 21.08 -1.43
CA ALA A 490 6.05 20.82 -2.45
C ALA A 490 5.66 21.30 -3.86
N LYS A 491 4.37 21.58 -4.09
CA LYS A 491 3.89 22.17 -5.36
C LYS A 491 4.21 23.67 -5.47
N GLU A 492 4.35 24.36 -4.34
CA GLU A 492 4.56 25.81 -4.28
C GLU A 492 6.00 26.18 -3.93
N VAL A 493 6.64 25.40 -3.03
CA VAL A 493 8.05 25.57 -2.65
C VAL A 493 8.83 24.35 -3.09
N HIS A 494 9.73 24.53 -4.02
CA HIS A 494 10.49 23.45 -4.66
C HIS A 494 11.86 23.23 -3.99
N LEU A 495 12.39 22.02 -4.09
CA LEU A 495 13.79 21.74 -3.80
C LEU A 495 14.63 22.24 -4.99
N GLU A 496 15.52 23.19 -4.74
CA GLU A 496 16.40 23.79 -5.71
C GLU A 496 17.83 23.28 -5.58
N HIS A 497 18.48 22.99 -6.71
CA HIS A 497 19.89 22.64 -6.81
C HIS A 497 20.72 23.90 -7.16
N ILE A 498 21.57 24.37 -6.26
CA ILE A 498 22.38 25.56 -6.46
C ILE A 498 23.33 25.35 -7.65
N ILE A 499 24.12 24.28 -7.64
CA ILE A 499 24.79 23.73 -8.84
C ILE A 499 23.76 22.83 -9.52
N PRO A 500 23.38 23.09 -10.78
CA PRO A 500 22.30 22.37 -11.45
C PRO A 500 22.51 20.87 -11.56
N GLN A 501 21.42 20.12 -11.67
CA GLN A 501 21.47 18.65 -11.87
C GLN A 501 22.14 18.25 -13.19
N VAL A 502 22.05 19.09 -14.23
CA VAL A 502 22.62 18.84 -15.56
C VAL A 502 23.56 19.98 -15.93
N ILE A 503 24.86 19.69 -16.07
CA ILE A 503 25.89 20.67 -16.38
C ILE A 503 26.64 20.41 -17.70
N SER A 504 26.56 19.19 -18.27
CA SER A 504 27.44 18.72 -19.33
C SER A 504 26.80 18.60 -20.71
N THR A 505 25.49 18.82 -20.86
CA THR A 505 24.84 18.74 -22.17
C THR A 505 25.09 19.99 -22.98
N LYS A 506 25.25 19.84 -24.33
CA LYS A 506 25.40 20.98 -25.26
C LYS A 506 24.25 21.99 -25.12
N LYS A 507 23.03 21.51 -24.87
CA LYS A 507 21.86 22.35 -24.64
C LYS A 507 22.02 23.18 -23.36
N ALA A 508 22.41 22.53 -22.24
CA ALA A 508 22.61 23.23 -20.97
C ALA A 508 23.71 24.29 -21.06
N GLN A 509 24.83 23.98 -21.72
CA GLN A 509 25.92 24.92 -21.92
C GLN A 509 25.51 26.14 -22.78
N LYS A 510 24.72 25.91 -23.81
CA LYS A 510 24.25 26.98 -24.70
C LYS A 510 23.22 27.90 -24.02
N GLU A 511 22.31 27.33 -23.25
CA GLU A 511 21.20 28.08 -22.64
C GLU A 511 21.58 28.73 -21.31
N PHE A 512 22.42 28.11 -20.50
CA PHE A 512 22.68 28.49 -19.11
C PHE A 512 24.15 28.77 -18.78
N GLY A 513 25.03 28.78 -19.79
CA GLY A 513 26.45 28.98 -19.58
C GLY A 513 27.25 27.73 -19.26
N ASP A 514 28.59 27.84 -19.34
CA ASP A 514 29.50 26.73 -19.18
C ASP A 514 29.83 26.45 -17.69
N TRP A 515 28.96 25.72 -17.04
CA TRP A 515 29.17 25.26 -15.68
C TRP A 515 30.40 24.34 -15.52
N VAL A 516 30.79 23.60 -16.59
CA VAL A 516 31.93 22.69 -16.54
C VAL A 516 33.23 23.50 -16.40
N THR A 517 33.40 24.53 -17.23
CA THR A 517 34.56 25.45 -17.14
C THR A 517 34.52 26.23 -15.82
N TYR A 518 33.35 26.72 -15.40
CA TYR A 518 33.21 27.44 -14.13
C TYR A 518 33.61 26.61 -12.92
N LEU A 519 33.21 25.35 -12.85
CA LEU A 519 33.53 24.42 -11.74
C LEU A 519 34.98 23.94 -11.77
N GLY A 520 35.62 23.93 -12.92
CA GLY A 520 37.04 23.63 -13.10
C GLY A 520 37.36 22.16 -13.33
N ASN A 521 38.61 21.77 -13.02
CA ASN A 521 39.13 20.44 -13.32
C ASN A 521 38.28 19.29 -12.74
N ASN A 522 38.03 18.28 -13.59
CA ASN A 522 37.22 17.11 -13.24
C ASN A 522 35.77 17.43 -12.82
N ALA A 523 35.22 18.56 -13.31
CA ALA A 523 33.89 19.04 -12.95
C ALA A 523 32.80 17.97 -13.07
N VAL A 524 32.75 17.22 -14.18
CA VAL A 524 31.72 16.20 -14.45
C VAL A 524 31.81 15.02 -13.45
N ILE A 525 33.03 14.61 -13.09
CA ILE A 525 33.23 13.52 -12.14
C ILE A 525 32.87 13.97 -10.71
N LYS A 526 33.36 15.14 -10.31
CA LYS A 526 33.04 15.73 -9.00
C LYS A 526 31.55 16.03 -8.85
N HIS A 527 30.90 16.53 -9.90
CA HIS A 527 29.51 16.89 -9.90
C HIS A 527 28.60 15.74 -9.39
N LYS A 528 28.86 14.50 -9.83
CA LYS A 528 28.08 13.32 -9.39
C LYS A 528 28.14 13.10 -7.87
N LYS A 529 29.23 13.52 -7.21
CA LYS A 529 29.42 13.39 -5.76
C LYS A 529 28.80 14.54 -4.96
N TYR A 530 28.62 15.72 -5.57
CA TYR A 530 28.22 16.94 -4.87
C TYR A 530 26.79 17.39 -5.16
N VAL A 531 26.25 17.07 -6.32
CA VAL A 531 24.96 17.61 -6.81
C VAL A 531 23.79 17.34 -5.86
N SER A 532 23.78 16.19 -5.19
CA SER A 532 22.70 15.78 -4.27
C SER A 532 23.09 15.84 -2.79
N ARG A 533 24.20 16.52 -2.44
CA ARG A 533 24.55 16.78 -1.04
C ARG A 533 23.74 17.94 -0.48
N ILE A 534 23.45 17.91 0.83
CA ILE A 534 22.65 18.95 1.49
C ILE A 534 23.20 20.36 1.27
N GLY A 535 24.52 20.52 1.22
CA GLY A 535 25.18 21.80 0.95
C GLY A 535 24.83 22.41 -0.42
N ASN A 536 24.45 21.59 -1.41
CA ASN A 536 24.00 22.03 -2.73
C ASN A 536 22.50 22.24 -2.85
N LEU A 537 21.72 21.96 -1.82
CA LEU A 537 20.27 21.97 -1.85
C LEU A 537 19.72 23.16 -1.05
N THR A 538 18.64 23.76 -1.56
CA THR A 538 17.88 24.78 -0.85
C THR A 538 16.40 24.68 -1.21
N LEU A 539 15.55 25.45 -0.51
CA LEU A 539 14.13 25.56 -0.80
C LEU A 539 13.85 26.88 -1.49
N LEU A 540 13.04 26.89 -2.55
CA LEU A 540 12.73 28.10 -3.29
C LEU A 540 11.28 28.03 -3.79
N SER A 541 10.55 29.18 -3.77
CA SER A 541 9.21 29.21 -4.35
C SER A 541 9.24 28.85 -5.84
N GLY A 542 8.18 28.19 -6.33
CA GLY A 542 8.12 27.69 -7.70
C GLY A 542 8.41 28.78 -8.74
N GLU A 543 7.87 29.98 -8.54
CA GLU A 543 8.12 31.14 -9.42
C GLU A 543 9.60 31.53 -9.46
N LEU A 544 10.23 31.66 -8.29
CA LEU A 544 11.64 32.02 -8.20
C LEU A 544 12.54 30.87 -8.70
N ASN A 545 12.13 29.63 -8.48
CA ASN A 545 12.85 28.45 -8.93
C ASN A 545 12.88 28.35 -10.46
N ILE A 546 11.76 28.61 -11.13
CA ILE A 546 11.68 28.69 -12.59
C ILE A 546 12.60 29.79 -13.13
N LYS A 547 12.62 30.97 -12.49
CA LYS A 547 13.51 32.07 -12.85
C LYS A 547 14.99 31.78 -12.59
N ALA A 548 15.29 31.07 -11.48
CA ALA A 548 16.64 30.63 -11.16
C ALA A 548 17.14 29.60 -12.17
N SER A 549 16.31 28.60 -12.50
CA SER A 549 16.60 27.54 -13.47
C SER A 549 18.04 26.99 -13.35
N ASN A 550 18.69 26.64 -14.44
CA ASN A 550 20.09 26.21 -14.47
C ASN A 550 21.08 27.41 -14.69
N ASN A 551 20.64 28.65 -14.46
CA ASN A 551 21.44 29.83 -14.65
C ASN A 551 22.72 29.83 -13.79
N PRO A 552 23.76 30.58 -14.18
CA PRO A 552 24.96 30.79 -13.36
C PRO A 552 24.64 31.33 -11.97
N PHE A 553 25.47 31.00 -10.99
CA PHE A 553 25.22 31.34 -9.58
C PHE A 553 24.91 32.84 -9.36
N ASN A 554 25.61 33.73 -10.06
CA ASN A 554 25.37 35.16 -9.93
C ASN A 554 23.94 35.58 -10.34
N CYS A 555 23.37 34.96 -11.37
CA CYS A 555 21.98 35.18 -11.78
C CYS A 555 20.98 34.57 -10.79
N LYS A 556 21.27 33.34 -10.28
CA LYS A 556 20.46 32.71 -9.24
C LYS A 556 20.43 33.52 -7.95
N LYS A 557 21.53 34.15 -7.60
CA LYS A 557 21.71 34.98 -6.39
C LYS A 557 20.66 36.08 -6.25
N ASP A 558 20.26 36.70 -7.35
CA ASP A 558 19.22 37.74 -7.32
C ASP A 558 17.84 37.17 -7.02
N ASN A 559 17.54 35.92 -7.43
CA ASN A 559 16.32 35.24 -7.05
C ASN A 559 16.36 34.78 -5.58
N TYR A 560 17.53 34.37 -5.08
CA TYR A 560 17.69 34.02 -3.66
C TYR A 560 17.49 35.22 -2.74
N LYS A 561 17.93 36.43 -3.14
CA LYS A 561 17.67 37.69 -2.40
C LYS A 561 16.19 38.03 -2.30
N LYS A 562 15.39 37.67 -3.32
CA LYS A 562 13.94 37.91 -3.33
C LYS A 562 13.15 36.89 -2.50
N SER A 563 13.78 35.83 -2.07
CA SER A 563 13.15 34.81 -1.25
C SER A 563 13.01 35.25 0.20
N ASN A 564 11.87 34.95 0.82
CA ASN A 564 11.64 35.22 2.23
C ASN A 564 12.32 34.20 3.16
N LEU A 565 12.93 33.13 2.60
CA LEU A 565 13.58 32.09 3.38
C LEU A 565 14.97 32.53 3.87
N LYS A 566 15.27 32.33 5.14
CA LYS A 566 16.58 32.61 5.74
C LYS A 566 17.70 31.80 5.11
N LEU A 567 17.43 30.54 4.74
CA LEU A 567 18.36 29.70 3.98
C LEU A 567 18.87 30.39 2.71
N ASN A 568 17.98 31.08 1.98
CA ASN A 568 18.31 31.74 0.72
C ASN A 568 18.96 33.09 0.91
N SER A 569 18.49 33.88 1.90
CA SER A 569 19.12 35.17 2.20
C SER A 569 20.56 35.00 2.70
N SER A 570 20.80 33.97 3.55
CA SER A 570 22.13 33.56 3.98
C SER A 570 23.01 33.16 2.79
N LEU A 571 22.52 32.32 1.89
CA LEU A 571 23.21 31.86 0.69
C LEU A 571 23.60 33.05 -0.21
N ALA A 572 22.67 33.98 -0.44
CA ALA A 572 22.91 35.14 -1.28
C ALA A 572 23.90 36.16 -0.69
N ASN A 573 23.93 36.31 0.63
CA ASN A 573 24.78 37.30 1.30
C ASN A 573 26.19 36.75 1.58
N HIS A 574 26.33 35.47 1.86
CA HIS A 574 27.58 34.88 2.32
C HIS A 574 28.51 34.52 1.16
N TYR A 575 27.97 33.99 0.03
CA TYR A 575 28.77 33.46 -1.06
C TYR A 575 28.86 34.43 -2.24
N ARG A 576 30.12 34.72 -2.69
CA ARG A 576 30.40 35.46 -3.92
C ARG A 576 30.41 34.55 -5.14
N GLN A 577 30.84 33.31 -4.98
CA GLN A 577 30.85 32.23 -5.97
C GLN A 577 30.33 30.94 -5.30
N PHE A 578 29.87 29.99 -6.10
CA PHE A 578 29.39 28.72 -5.56
C PHE A 578 29.92 27.53 -6.38
N LYS A 579 30.95 26.89 -5.85
CA LYS A 579 31.63 25.72 -6.43
C LYS A 579 31.59 24.56 -5.43
N PHE A 580 32.27 23.47 -5.73
CA PHE A 580 32.29 22.28 -4.86
C PHE A 580 32.79 22.58 -3.44
N GLN A 581 33.78 23.47 -3.29
CA GLN A 581 34.25 23.89 -1.98
C GLN A 581 33.13 24.56 -1.17
N GLN A 582 32.34 25.44 -1.79
CA GLN A 582 31.23 26.11 -1.10
C GLN A 582 30.09 25.15 -0.76
N VAL A 583 29.91 24.07 -1.54
CA VAL A 583 29.00 22.98 -1.17
C VAL A 583 29.44 22.30 0.12
N GLU A 584 30.73 22.02 0.28
CA GLU A 584 31.29 21.44 1.50
C GLU A 584 31.16 22.41 2.69
N GLU A 585 31.63 23.65 2.55
CA GLU A 585 31.56 24.69 3.57
C GLU A 585 30.10 24.84 4.09
N ARG A 586 29.14 25.01 3.18
CA ARG A 586 27.74 25.11 3.53
C ARG A 586 27.20 23.81 4.15
N GLY A 587 27.64 22.64 3.69
CA GLY A 587 27.31 21.36 4.28
C GLY A 587 27.65 21.33 5.77
N TYR A 588 28.85 21.73 6.14
CA TYR A 588 29.30 21.82 7.56
C TYR A 588 28.56 22.91 8.36
N GLU A 589 28.23 24.05 7.74
CA GLU A 589 27.41 25.07 8.39
C GLU A 589 26.02 24.53 8.74
N LEU A 590 25.36 23.83 7.81
CA LEU A 590 24.08 23.20 8.03
C LEU A 590 24.16 22.06 9.05
N THR A 591 25.26 21.33 9.12
CA THR A 591 25.51 20.28 10.11
C THR A 591 25.45 20.84 11.53
N LYS A 592 26.09 21.98 11.80
CA LYS A 592 26.07 22.63 13.11
C LYS A 592 24.66 23.00 13.58
N ILE A 593 23.75 23.28 12.65
CA ILE A 593 22.36 23.54 12.95
C ILE A 593 21.60 22.23 13.14
N ALA A 594 21.84 21.26 12.26
CA ALA A 594 21.23 19.94 12.30
C ALA A 594 21.50 19.22 13.62
N SER A 595 22.74 19.24 14.13
CA SER A 595 23.13 18.64 15.42
C SER A 595 22.36 19.25 16.61
N LYS A 596 21.99 20.53 16.52
CA LYS A 596 21.15 21.18 17.56
C LYS A 596 19.68 20.78 17.42
N ILE A 597 19.16 20.72 16.20
CA ILE A 597 17.77 20.35 15.93
C ILE A 597 17.54 18.89 16.31
N TRP A 598 18.35 17.95 15.83
CA TRP A 598 18.19 16.53 16.09
C TRP A 598 19.05 16.01 17.24
N ARG A 599 19.22 16.85 18.28
CA ARG A 599 19.78 16.41 19.55
C ARG A 599 18.82 15.47 20.26
N PHE A 600 19.34 14.38 20.83
CA PHE A 600 18.57 13.35 21.53
C PHE A 600 18.39 13.62 23.03
#